data_d63699930b939b8f7106b29fa667ef91
#
_entry.id   d63699930b939b8f7106b29fa667ef91
#
_cell.length_a   1.000
_cell.length_b   1.000
_cell.length_c   1.000
_cell.angle_alpha   90.00
_cell.angle_beta   90.00
_cell.angle_gamma   90.00
#
_symmetry.space_group_name_H-M   'P 1'
#
loop_
_entity.id
_entity.type
_entity.pdbx_description
1 polymer ?
#
loop_
_entity_poly.entity_id
_entity_poly.type
_entity_poly.pdbx_seq_one_letter_code
_entity_poly.pdbx_strand_id
1 'polypeptide(L)'
;MLRTLSLILSAAVFLSAHAWGKECSKEDAIAAESVPYYIESWHKMREAFDFFAHCDDGSIAEAFSDSIVRLLASHWERLPELARETRESPSFKTFVLRHIDATAATEDLNRVEFLASRKCPKGNSELCRQIERAAKGAGHEQ
;
A
#
# COMPACT_ATOMS: atom_id res chain seq x y z
N MET A 1 -65.98 -19.07 20.18
CA MET A 1 -64.65 -18.89 20.81
C MET A 1 -63.64 -18.61 19.70
N LEU A 2 -63.42 -17.33 19.36
CA LEU A 2 -62.42 -16.93 18.36
C LEU A 2 -61.15 -16.55 19.12
N ARG A 3 -60.02 -17.24 18.85
CA ARG A 3 -58.69 -16.86 19.34
C ARG A 3 -58.03 -16.01 18.25
N THR A 4 -57.87 -14.72 18.55
CA THR A 4 -57.12 -13.79 17.74
C THR A 4 -55.63 -13.97 18.00
N LEU A 5 -54.90 -14.43 16.97
CA LEU A 5 -53.43 -14.51 16.98
C LEU A 5 -52.85 -13.14 16.60
N SER A 6 -52.25 -12.47 17.56
CA SER A 6 -51.49 -11.22 17.31
C SER A 6 -50.09 -11.58 16.79
N LEU A 7 -49.82 -11.28 15.53
CA LEU A 7 -48.50 -11.31 14.93
C LEU A 7 -47.76 -10.03 15.30
N ILE A 8 -46.73 -10.15 16.15
CA ILE A 8 -45.81 -9.09 16.46
C ILE A 8 -44.72 -9.10 15.38
N LEU A 9 -44.77 -8.11 14.49
CA LEU A 9 -43.76 -7.89 13.46
C LEU A 9 -42.58 -7.12 14.09
N SER A 10 -41.53 -7.86 14.46
CA SER A 10 -40.27 -7.24 14.94
C SER A 10 -39.49 -6.67 13.76
N ALA A 11 -39.51 -5.35 13.60
CA ALA A 11 -38.66 -4.65 12.67
C ALA A 11 -37.22 -4.63 13.21
N ALA A 12 -36.34 -5.46 12.67
CA ALA A 12 -34.88 -5.37 12.93
C ALA A 12 -34.33 -4.15 12.20
N VAL A 13 -34.03 -3.10 12.95
CA VAL A 13 -33.30 -1.94 12.45
C VAL A 13 -31.83 -2.35 12.31
N PHE A 14 -31.38 -2.64 11.08
CA PHE A 14 -29.96 -2.78 10.78
C PHE A 14 -29.31 -1.41 10.84
N LEU A 15 -28.69 -1.07 11.97
CA LEU A 15 -27.73 0.03 12.05
C LEU A 15 -26.51 -0.38 11.22
N SER A 16 -26.43 0.08 9.97
CA SER A 16 -25.22 0.04 9.17
C SER A 16 -24.21 0.96 9.85
N ALA A 17 -23.31 0.40 10.64
CA ALA A 17 -22.12 1.12 11.11
C ALA A 17 -21.28 1.44 9.88
N HIS A 18 -21.44 2.64 9.32
CA HIS A 18 -20.50 3.19 8.36
C HIS A 18 -19.19 3.37 9.13
N ALA A 19 -18.22 2.49 8.87
CA ALA A 19 -16.84 2.73 9.26
C ALA A 19 -16.38 3.98 8.48
N TRP A 20 -16.47 5.14 9.12
CA TRP A 20 -15.93 6.38 8.60
C TRP A 20 -14.41 6.21 8.60
N GLY A 21 -13.82 5.95 7.41
CA GLY A 21 -12.38 6.05 7.22
C GLY A 21 -11.93 7.44 7.67
N LYS A 22 -10.76 7.55 8.29
CA LYS A 22 -10.19 8.84 8.66
C LYS A 22 -10.08 9.69 7.40
N GLU A 23 -10.69 10.89 7.38
CA GLU A 23 -10.53 11.85 6.30
C GLU A 23 -9.14 12.49 6.38
N CYS A 24 -8.52 12.76 5.22
CA CYS A 24 -7.26 13.48 5.16
C CYS A 24 -7.52 14.96 5.51
N SER A 25 -7.05 15.38 6.68
CA SER A 25 -7.10 16.80 7.06
C SER A 25 -6.08 17.60 6.26
N LYS A 26 -6.24 18.92 6.20
CA LYS A 26 -5.26 19.80 5.54
C LYS A 26 -3.87 19.68 6.19
N GLU A 27 -3.82 19.55 7.49
CA GLU A 27 -2.59 19.39 8.27
C GLU A 27 -1.90 18.05 7.95
N ASP A 28 -2.70 16.96 7.92
CA ASP A 28 -2.19 15.64 7.54
C ASP A 28 -1.68 15.64 6.07
N ALA A 29 -2.40 16.30 5.15
CA ALA A 29 -1.99 16.39 3.74
C ALA A 29 -0.65 17.13 3.58
N ILE A 30 -0.47 18.28 4.25
CA ILE A 30 0.78 19.04 4.23
C ILE A 30 1.95 18.20 4.78
N ALA A 31 1.72 17.47 5.87
CA ALA A 31 2.74 16.59 6.43
C ALA A 31 3.04 15.41 5.49
N ALA A 32 2.00 14.76 4.95
CA ALA A 32 2.14 13.61 4.05
C ALA A 32 2.87 13.95 2.74
N GLU A 33 2.70 15.16 2.22
CA GLU A 33 3.30 15.58 0.94
C GLU A 33 4.84 15.60 0.99
N SER A 34 5.43 15.93 2.14
CA SER A 34 6.89 16.03 2.29
C SER A 34 7.57 14.77 2.79
N VAL A 35 6.87 13.92 3.57
CA VAL A 35 7.46 12.75 4.24
C VAL A 35 8.09 11.74 3.29
N PRO A 36 7.50 11.36 2.14
CA PRO A 36 8.06 10.35 1.25
C PRO A 36 9.47 10.66 0.77
N TYR A 37 9.82 11.93 0.57
CA TYR A 37 11.15 12.35 0.07
C TYR A 37 12.30 12.04 1.02
N TYR A 38 12.02 11.85 2.32
CA TYR A 38 13.03 11.61 3.36
C TYR A 38 13.08 10.17 3.84
N ILE A 39 12.33 9.26 3.18
CA ILE A 39 12.28 7.86 3.58
C ILE A 39 13.47 7.09 3.01
N GLU A 40 14.28 6.50 3.91
CA GLU A 40 15.50 5.76 3.58
C GLU A 40 15.44 4.28 4.05
N SER A 41 14.32 3.84 4.62
CA SER A 41 14.16 2.46 5.11
C SER A 41 12.72 1.98 5.04
N TRP A 42 12.53 0.66 5.00
CA TRP A 42 11.18 0.07 4.97
C TRP A 42 10.42 0.27 6.28
N HIS A 43 11.14 0.31 7.39
CA HIS A 43 10.53 0.66 8.68
C HIS A 43 9.97 2.09 8.67
N LYS A 44 10.71 3.05 8.14
CA LYS A 44 10.23 4.43 7.99
C LYS A 44 9.07 4.55 7.00
N MET A 45 9.10 3.79 5.90
CA MET A 45 7.98 3.70 4.97
C MET A 45 6.73 3.12 5.67
N ARG A 46 6.91 2.13 6.52
CA ARG A 46 5.83 1.56 7.32
C ARG A 46 5.24 2.56 8.30
N GLU A 47 6.07 3.32 9.02
CA GLU A 47 5.60 4.42 9.89
C GLU A 47 4.81 5.46 9.09
N ALA A 48 5.30 5.88 7.92
CA ALA A 48 4.61 6.82 7.05
C ALA A 48 3.25 6.29 6.58
N PHE A 49 3.17 5.01 6.20
CA PHE A 49 1.92 4.32 5.88
C PHE A 49 0.94 4.35 7.06
N ASP A 50 1.39 3.99 8.25
CA ASP A 50 0.52 3.92 9.43
C ASP A 50 -0.06 5.30 9.80
N PHE A 51 0.69 6.39 9.53
CA PHE A 51 0.24 7.75 9.81
C PHE A 51 -0.58 8.38 8.68
N PHE A 52 -0.24 8.12 7.41
CA PHE A 52 -0.71 8.92 6.27
C PHE A 52 -1.42 8.14 5.16
N ALA A 53 -1.64 6.81 5.30
CA ALA A 53 -2.33 6.04 4.26
C ALA A 53 -3.75 6.55 3.95
N HIS A 54 -4.39 7.27 4.87
CA HIS A 54 -5.68 7.91 4.66
C HIS A 54 -5.61 9.18 3.78
N CYS A 55 -4.40 9.68 3.50
CA CYS A 55 -4.11 10.79 2.59
C CYS A 55 -3.55 10.34 1.23
N ASP A 56 -3.55 9.05 0.96
CA ASP A 56 -2.95 8.44 -0.21
C ASP A 56 -3.79 8.68 -1.47
N ASP A 57 -3.67 9.89 -2.02
CA ASP A 57 -4.34 10.33 -3.25
C ASP A 57 -3.51 11.44 -3.94
N GLY A 58 -3.68 11.61 -5.24
CA GLY A 58 -3.05 12.66 -6.04
C GLY A 58 -1.52 12.72 -5.89
N SER A 59 -0.97 13.91 -5.66
CA SER A 59 0.47 14.15 -5.52
C SER A 59 1.11 13.40 -4.35
N ILE A 60 0.36 13.13 -3.28
CA ILE A 60 0.85 12.34 -2.14
C ILE A 60 1.06 10.89 -2.56
N ALA A 61 0.11 10.30 -3.29
CA ALA A 61 0.23 8.95 -3.82
C ALA A 61 1.43 8.82 -4.79
N GLU A 62 1.62 9.80 -5.68
CA GLU A 62 2.77 9.85 -6.59
C GLU A 62 4.10 9.92 -5.83
N ALA A 63 4.18 10.71 -4.76
CA ALA A 63 5.37 10.80 -3.91
C ALA A 63 5.67 9.49 -3.18
N PHE A 64 4.65 8.74 -2.75
CA PHE A 64 4.83 7.40 -2.20
C PHE A 64 5.32 6.41 -3.26
N SER A 65 4.77 6.45 -4.48
CA SER A 65 5.21 5.60 -5.59
C SER A 65 6.68 5.82 -5.93
N ASP A 66 7.10 7.08 -6.08
CA ASP A 66 8.51 7.44 -6.30
C ASP A 66 9.42 6.89 -5.19
N SER A 67 9.05 7.10 -3.93
CA SER A 67 9.85 6.65 -2.80
C SER A 67 9.94 5.14 -2.67
N ILE A 68 8.84 4.42 -2.91
CA ILE A 68 8.81 2.95 -2.85
C ILE A 68 9.67 2.36 -3.97
N VAL A 69 9.49 2.84 -5.20
CA VAL A 69 10.27 2.34 -6.34
C VAL A 69 11.75 2.69 -6.20
N ARG A 70 12.08 3.89 -5.73
CA ARG A 70 13.45 4.29 -5.43
C ARG A 70 14.11 3.43 -4.35
N LEU A 71 13.40 3.08 -3.26
CA LEU A 71 13.89 2.15 -2.24
C LEU A 71 14.18 0.78 -2.83
N LEU A 72 13.28 0.24 -3.67
CA LEU A 72 13.46 -1.04 -4.34
C LEU A 72 14.65 -1.00 -5.32
N ALA A 73 14.77 0.07 -6.10
CA ALA A 73 15.82 0.19 -7.11
C ALA A 73 17.21 0.42 -6.52
N SER A 74 17.31 1.23 -5.45
CA SER A 74 18.59 1.69 -4.89
C SER A 74 19.05 0.91 -3.66
N HIS A 75 18.13 0.26 -2.93
CA HIS A 75 18.41 -0.44 -1.68
C HIS A 75 17.84 -1.87 -1.66
N TRP A 76 18.04 -2.61 -2.78
CA TRP A 76 17.53 -3.98 -2.94
C TRP A 76 18.02 -4.94 -1.85
N GLU A 77 19.21 -4.74 -1.32
CA GLU A 77 19.77 -5.50 -0.20
C GLU A 77 18.91 -5.46 1.05
N ARG A 78 18.01 -4.46 1.16
CA ARG A 78 17.05 -4.30 2.27
C ARG A 78 15.70 -5.02 2.03
N LEU A 79 15.56 -5.79 0.95
CA LEU A 79 14.33 -6.56 0.70
C LEU A 79 13.93 -7.48 1.87
N PRO A 80 14.85 -8.10 2.64
CA PRO A 80 14.47 -8.86 3.82
C PRO A 80 13.78 -8.01 4.92
N GLU A 81 14.11 -6.72 5.04
CA GLU A 81 13.41 -5.77 5.91
C GLU A 81 11.96 -5.58 5.43
N LEU A 82 11.76 -5.28 4.14
CA LEU A 82 10.43 -5.19 3.54
C LEU A 82 9.61 -6.46 3.75
N ALA A 83 10.23 -7.63 3.55
CA ALA A 83 9.57 -8.91 3.75
C ALA A 83 9.08 -9.12 5.19
N ARG A 84 9.81 -8.61 6.19
CA ARG A 84 9.36 -8.64 7.59
C ARG A 84 8.16 -7.72 7.79
N GLU A 85 8.26 -6.45 7.38
CA GLU A 85 7.19 -5.45 7.54
C GLU A 85 5.89 -5.89 6.84
N THR A 86 6.00 -6.50 5.65
CA THR A 86 4.82 -6.98 4.90
C THR A 86 4.21 -8.26 5.47
N ARG A 87 4.95 -9.09 6.19
CA ARG A 87 4.38 -10.23 6.94
C ARG A 87 3.60 -9.77 8.15
N GLU A 88 4.06 -8.72 8.82
CA GLU A 88 3.41 -8.14 10.00
C GLU A 88 2.15 -7.35 9.62
N SER A 89 2.12 -6.77 8.40
CA SER A 89 0.99 -5.98 7.91
C SER A 89 0.62 -6.30 6.46
N PRO A 90 -0.44 -7.10 6.24
CA PRO A 90 -0.97 -7.35 4.89
C PRO A 90 -1.44 -6.08 4.17
N SER A 91 -1.99 -5.09 4.89
CA SER A 91 -2.40 -3.81 4.33
C SER A 91 -1.21 -2.99 3.83
N PHE A 92 -0.11 -2.97 4.57
CA PHE A 92 1.14 -2.35 4.11
C PHE A 92 1.71 -3.06 2.87
N LYS A 93 1.64 -4.38 2.82
CA LYS A 93 2.02 -5.13 1.62
C LYS A 93 1.21 -4.70 0.40
N THR A 94 -0.11 -4.60 0.53
CA THR A 94 -0.99 -4.14 -0.54
C THR A 94 -0.65 -2.71 -0.96
N PHE A 95 -0.39 -1.84 0.00
CA PHE A 95 0.04 -0.46 -0.24
C PHE A 95 1.34 -0.43 -1.06
N VAL A 96 2.40 -1.13 -0.63
CA VAL A 96 3.69 -1.17 -1.34
C VAL A 96 3.52 -1.67 -2.78
N LEU A 97 2.80 -2.78 -2.98
CA LEU A 97 2.63 -3.36 -4.32
C LEU A 97 1.80 -2.45 -5.25
N ARG A 98 0.82 -1.72 -4.72
CA ARG A 98 0.02 -0.76 -5.50
C ARG A 98 0.85 0.44 -5.97
N HIS A 99 1.82 0.86 -5.17
CA HIS A 99 2.71 1.98 -5.48
C HIS A 99 3.93 1.62 -6.36
N ILE A 100 4.00 0.39 -6.86
CA ILE A 100 4.90 0.05 -7.97
C ILE A 100 4.09 0.27 -9.25
N ASP A 101 3.96 1.53 -9.67
CA ASP A 101 3.06 1.96 -10.73
C ASP A 101 3.74 2.87 -11.76
N ALA A 102 2.99 3.25 -12.81
CA ALA A 102 3.49 4.01 -13.95
C ALA A 102 3.84 5.48 -13.64
N THR A 103 3.60 5.97 -12.41
CA THR A 103 4.01 7.33 -12.01
C THR A 103 5.46 7.40 -11.59
N ALA A 104 6.08 6.26 -11.25
CA ALA A 104 7.50 6.18 -10.94
C ALA A 104 8.38 6.22 -12.21
N ALA A 105 9.66 6.56 -12.03
CA ALA A 105 10.61 6.63 -13.15
C ALA A 105 10.76 5.27 -13.86
N THR A 106 10.62 5.25 -15.19
CA THR A 106 10.75 4.04 -16.03
C THR A 106 12.07 3.30 -15.80
N GLU A 107 13.17 4.02 -15.65
CA GLU A 107 14.48 3.42 -15.40
C GLU A 107 14.51 2.63 -14.09
N ASP A 108 13.91 3.19 -13.04
CA ASP A 108 13.82 2.53 -11.73
C ASP A 108 12.87 1.33 -11.77
N LEU A 109 11.74 1.41 -12.47
CA LEU A 109 10.83 0.28 -12.68
C LEU A 109 11.53 -0.89 -13.39
N ASN A 110 12.27 -0.61 -14.47
CA ASN A 110 13.05 -1.61 -15.20
C ASN A 110 14.13 -2.25 -14.30
N ARG A 111 14.78 -1.45 -13.47
CA ARG A 111 15.75 -1.92 -12.49
C ARG A 111 15.10 -2.82 -11.43
N VAL A 112 13.96 -2.44 -10.91
CA VAL A 112 13.18 -3.23 -9.93
C VAL A 112 12.76 -4.57 -10.54
N GLU A 113 12.23 -4.59 -11.77
CA GLU A 113 11.88 -5.83 -12.48
C GLU A 113 13.11 -6.75 -12.61
N PHE A 114 14.25 -6.24 -13.05
CA PHE A 114 15.50 -7.00 -13.16
C PHE A 114 15.95 -7.56 -11.81
N LEU A 115 15.95 -6.74 -10.74
CA LEU A 115 16.38 -7.18 -9.41
C LEU A 115 15.44 -8.25 -8.85
N ALA A 116 14.14 -8.08 -9.00
CA ALA A 116 13.13 -9.02 -8.52
C ALA A 116 13.23 -10.38 -9.23
N SER A 117 13.48 -10.38 -10.55
CA SER A 117 13.58 -11.61 -11.35
C SER A 117 14.93 -12.32 -11.19
N ARG A 118 16.05 -11.59 -10.98
CA ARG A 118 17.41 -12.14 -11.06
C ARG A 118 18.18 -12.12 -9.75
N LYS A 119 17.79 -11.31 -8.78
CA LYS A 119 18.55 -11.05 -7.55
C LYS A 119 17.68 -11.24 -6.29
N CYS A 120 16.68 -12.09 -6.38
CA CYS A 120 15.79 -12.32 -5.23
C CYS A 120 16.55 -12.98 -4.05
N PRO A 121 16.55 -12.37 -2.84
CA PRO A 121 17.16 -12.98 -1.68
C PRO A 121 16.44 -14.28 -1.27
N LYS A 122 17.17 -15.26 -0.76
CA LYS A 122 16.62 -16.53 -0.30
C LYS A 122 15.47 -16.33 0.68
N GLY A 123 14.42 -17.11 0.53
CA GLY A 123 13.23 -17.05 1.41
C GLY A 123 12.21 -15.96 1.05
N ASN A 124 12.44 -15.15 0.01
CA ASN A 124 11.55 -14.05 -0.38
C ASN A 124 10.92 -14.24 -1.78
N SER A 125 10.94 -15.44 -2.34
CA SER A 125 10.55 -15.72 -3.72
C SER A 125 9.11 -15.27 -4.06
N GLU A 126 8.17 -15.37 -3.13
CA GLU A 126 6.79 -14.93 -3.34
C GLU A 126 6.69 -13.41 -3.45
N LEU A 127 7.35 -12.68 -2.54
CA LEU A 127 7.40 -11.22 -2.57
C LEU A 127 8.10 -10.73 -3.85
N CYS A 128 9.23 -11.35 -4.22
CA CYS A 128 9.93 -11.01 -5.46
C CYS A 128 9.03 -11.19 -6.69
N ARG A 129 8.27 -12.29 -6.80
CA ARG A 129 7.34 -12.49 -7.93
C ARG A 129 6.24 -11.45 -7.98
N GLN A 130 5.75 -10.99 -6.83
CA GLN A 130 4.73 -9.95 -6.75
C GLN A 130 5.29 -8.60 -7.19
N ILE A 131 6.50 -8.24 -6.73
CA ILE A 131 7.20 -7.02 -7.12
C ILE A 131 7.52 -7.03 -8.63
N GLU A 132 8.04 -8.15 -9.15
CA GLU A 132 8.33 -8.31 -10.59
C GLU A 132 7.09 -8.07 -11.45
N ARG A 133 5.96 -8.68 -11.09
CA ARG A 133 4.70 -8.50 -11.82
C ARG A 133 4.20 -7.06 -11.79
N ALA A 134 4.30 -6.40 -10.63
CA ALA A 134 3.88 -5.01 -10.49
C ALA A 134 4.76 -4.08 -11.35
N ALA A 135 6.09 -4.22 -11.26
CA ALA A 135 7.03 -3.40 -12.03
C ALA A 135 6.86 -3.60 -13.55
N LYS A 136 6.69 -4.85 -13.99
CA LYS A 136 6.45 -5.17 -15.39
C LYS A 136 5.13 -4.60 -15.90
N GLY A 137 4.04 -4.68 -15.10
CA GLY A 137 2.75 -4.08 -15.43
C GLY A 137 2.87 -2.56 -15.61
N ALA A 138 3.48 -1.89 -14.65
CA ALA A 138 3.71 -0.44 -14.67
C ALA A 138 4.53 0.03 -15.90
N GLY A 139 5.57 -0.72 -16.29
CA GLY A 139 6.40 -0.39 -17.46
C GLY A 139 5.68 -0.50 -18.81
N HIS A 140 4.56 -1.21 -18.89
CA HIS A 140 3.75 -1.34 -20.11
C HIS A 140 2.66 -0.27 -20.24
N GLU A 141 2.39 0.51 -19.18
CA GLU A 141 1.36 1.55 -19.15
C GLU A 141 1.91 2.94 -19.50
N GLN A 142 3.21 3.08 -19.70
CA GLN A 142 3.91 4.29 -20.15
C GLN A 142 4.06 4.28 -21.67
#